data_d7bf7c4eb10aae9b54bc087b3e8e280c
#
_entry.id   d7bf7c4eb10aae9b54bc087b3e8e280c
#
_cell.length_a   1.000
_cell.length_b   1.000
_cell.length_c   1.000
_cell.angle_alpha   90.00
_cell.angle_beta   90.00
_cell.angle_gamma   90.00
#
_symmetry.space_group_name_H-M   'P 1'
#
loop_
_entity.id
_entity.type
_entity.pdbx_description
1 polymer ?
#
loop_
_entity_poly.entity_id
_entity_poly.type
_entity_poly.pdbx_seq_one_letter_code
_entity_poly.pdbx_strand_id
1 'polypeptide(L)'
;LTEEASMLTLQFSQNVLKENKAYTLHITDETQLDGLPNTAIAAAAQNAKEQEKEGWIFTLDYPSYSPFMTYSTQRELRKEMYMARNTECTHANDSNNLEICKRLINLRRELAQLLGYSTYADYVLKHRMASNVENVYKLLNDLIDAYKPTAIKEVKEIEELAKEMEGNDFEMQPWDFSFYSHKLQMKKFNLDAEMLRPYFQLDKVIEGVFGLANKLYGITFKENKEIQVYHPDVKAYEVFDKDGSYLAVFYADFFPRKGKQGGAWMTEFQGQWIDHKGNNVRPHVSVVTNFTKPTEEKPALLTLGEVETFLHEFGHSLHGMFANTRFESLSGTNVWWDFVELPSQFMENYAIEKDFLRTFAFHYETGEPLPDELIERIVKSRNFM
;
A
#
# COMPACT_ATOMS: atom_id res chain seq x y z
N LEU A 1 -23.70 -20.34 8.45
CA LEU A 1 -23.48 -19.28 7.43
C LEU A 1 -22.17 -18.52 7.70
N THR A 2 -21.95 -17.98 8.91
CA THR A 2 -20.76 -17.18 9.25
C THR A 2 -19.47 -17.98 9.23
N GLU A 3 -19.47 -19.21 9.77
CA GLU A 3 -18.31 -20.11 9.74
C GLU A 3 -17.91 -20.45 8.29
N GLU A 4 -18.89 -20.86 7.46
CA GLU A 4 -18.67 -21.11 6.04
C GLU A 4 -18.11 -19.89 5.30
N ALA A 5 -18.67 -18.71 5.57
CA ALA A 5 -18.18 -17.46 4.98
C ALA A 5 -16.73 -17.14 5.40
N SER A 6 -16.36 -17.38 6.66
CA SER A 6 -14.98 -17.19 7.15
C SER A 6 -14.00 -18.15 6.47
N MET A 7 -14.37 -19.43 6.34
CA MET A 7 -13.56 -20.43 5.63
C MET A 7 -13.35 -20.07 4.16
N LEU A 8 -14.41 -19.68 3.46
CA LEU A 8 -14.33 -19.26 2.06
C LEU A 8 -13.51 -17.97 1.88
N THR A 9 -13.60 -17.02 2.80
CA THR A 9 -12.78 -15.80 2.78
C THR A 9 -11.31 -16.15 2.94
N LEU A 10 -10.97 -17.05 3.86
CA LEU A 10 -9.60 -17.53 4.03
C LEU A 10 -9.08 -18.23 2.77
N GLN A 11 -9.89 -19.14 2.20
CA GLN A 11 -9.54 -19.84 0.96
C GLN A 11 -9.35 -18.86 -0.20
N PHE A 12 -10.22 -17.84 -0.33
CA PHE A 12 -10.07 -16.78 -1.32
C PHE A 12 -8.69 -16.10 -1.23
N SER A 13 -8.32 -15.68 -0.03
CA SER A 13 -7.05 -15.00 0.20
C SER A 13 -5.82 -15.89 -0.05
N GLN A 14 -5.92 -17.17 0.33
CA GLN A 14 -4.84 -18.15 0.07
C GLN A 14 -4.68 -18.43 -1.42
N ASN A 15 -5.78 -18.51 -2.18
CA ASN A 15 -5.75 -18.69 -3.62
C ASN A 15 -5.07 -17.51 -4.32
N VAL A 16 -5.42 -16.27 -3.93
CA VAL A 16 -4.77 -15.04 -4.46
C VAL A 16 -3.27 -15.06 -4.17
N LEU A 17 -2.87 -15.34 -2.93
CA LEU A 17 -1.45 -15.42 -2.57
C LEU A 17 -0.71 -16.48 -3.39
N LYS A 18 -1.31 -17.67 -3.55
CA LYS A 18 -0.73 -18.79 -4.31
C LYS A 18 -0.52 -18.42 -5.77
N GLU A 19 -1.53 -17.84 -6.43
CA GLU A 19 -1.48 -17.51 -7.85
C GLU A 19 -0.54 -16.33 -8.12
N ASN A 20 -0.61 -15.28 -7.29
CA ASN A 20 0.29 -14.13 -7.36
C ASN A 20 1.77 -14.55 -7.27
N LYS A 21 2.11 -15.42 -6.31
CA LYS A 21 3.49 -15.88 -6.11
C LYS A 21 3.95 -16.95 -7.11
N ALA A 22 3.02 -17.54 -7.85
CA ALA A 22 3.37 -18.51 -8.90
C ALA A 22 3.77 -17.84 -10.22
N TYR A 23 3.32 -16.60 -10.46
CA TYR A 23 3.64 -15.89 -11.70
C TYR A 23 5.03 -15.28 -11.67
N THR A 24 5.76 -15.47 -12.78
CA THR A 24 7.04 -14.78 -13.04
C THR A 24 7.16 -14.49 -14.53
N LEU A 25 7.53 -13.27 -14.86
CA LEU A 25 7.99 -12.89 -16.20
C LEU A 25 9.53 -13.00 -16.22
N HIS A 26 10.06 -13.98 -16.94
CA HIS A 26 11.50 -14.22 -17.05
C HIS A 26 12.04 -13.67 -18.37
N ILE A 27 12.92 -12.68 -18.29
CA ILE A 27 13.56 -12.01 -19.43
C ILE A 27 15.03 -12.42 -19.46
N THR A 28 15.53 -12.81 -20.65
CA THR A 28 16.95 -13.13 -20.90
C THR A 28 17.57 -12.27 -21.99
N ASP A 29 16.75 -11.51 -22.72
CA ASP A 29 17.17 -10.57 -23.74
C ASP A 29 17.19 -9.15 -23.17
N GLU A 30 18.37 -8.56 -23.03
CA GLU A 30 18.58 -7.23 -22.48
C GLU A 30 17.80 -6.14 -23.24
N THR A 31 17.53 -6.33 -24.53
CA THR A 31 16.74 -5.37 -25.32
C THR A 31 15.29 -5.23 -24.84
N GLN A 32 14.77 -6.23 -24.15
CA GLN A 32 13.43 -6.21 -23.58
C GLN A 32 13.32 -5.41 -22.26
N LEU A 33 14.45 -4.94 -21.72
CA LEU A 33 14.51 -4.08 -20.53
C LEU A 33 14.38 -2.59 -20.87
N ASP A 34 14.28 -2.25 -22.14
CA ASP A 34 14.25 -0.85 -22.60
C ASP A 34 13.15 -0.05 -21.87
N GLY A 35 13.53 1.15 -21.42
CA GLY A 35 12.71 2.07 -20.66
C GLY A 35 12.68 1.81 -19.14
N LEU A 36 13.03 0.62 -18.67
CA LEU A 36 12.98 0.30 -17.23
C LEU A 36 14.06 1.04 -16.44
N PRO A 37 13.75 1.54 -15.24
CA PRO A 37 14.74 2.17 -14.37
C PRO A 37 15.75 1.14 -13.84
N ASN A 38 16.99 1.58 -13.63
CA ASN A 38 18.08 0.74 -13.12
C ASN A 38 17.72 0.04 -11.77
N THR A 39 16.92 0.69 -10.95
CA THR A 39 16.42 0.14 -9.67
C THR A 39 15.56 -1.09 -9.89
N ALA A 40 14.65 -1.06 -10.87
CA ALA A 40 13.79 -2.19 -11.21
C ALA A 40 14.60 -3.33 -11.88
N ILE A 41 15.55 -2.99 -12.77
CA ILE A 41 16.44 -3.96 -13.42
C ILE A 41 17.30 -4.68 -12.38
N ALA A 42 17.91 -3.95 -11.44
CA ALA A 42 18.73 -4.54 -10.39
C ALA A 42 17.91 -5.47 -9.47
N ALA A 43 16.68 -5.07 -9.10
CA ALA A 43 15.77 -5.90 -8.31
C ALA A 43 15.37 -7.18 -9.07
N ALA A 44 15.09 -7.08 -10.36
CA ALA A 44 14.75 -8.23 -11.20
C ALA A 44 15.93 -9.19 -11.40
N ALA A 45 17.16 -8.67 -11.53
CA ALA A 45 18.38 -9.47 -11.57
C ALA A 45 18.61 -10.23 -10.24
N GLN A 46 18.37 -9.55 -9.11
CA GLN A 46 18.45 -10.18 -7.79
C GLN A 46 17.41 -11.31 -7.64
N ASN A 47 16.17 -11.11 -8.09
CA ASN A 47 15.14 -12.14 -8.11
C ASN A 47 15.54 -13.35 -8.96
N ALA A 48 16.21 -13.14 -10.10
CA ALA A 48 16.70 -14.22 -10.94
C ALA A 48 17.82 -14.99 -10.23
N LYS A 49 18.79 -14.30 -9.61
CA LYS A 49 19.87 -14.88 -8.83
C LYS A 49 19.36 -15.75 -7.67
N GLU A 50 18.35 -15.27 -6.94
CA GLU A 50 17.70 -16.02 -5.84
C GLU A 50 16.99 -17.30 -6.32
N GLN A 51 16.61 -17.36 -7.60
CA GLN A 51 16.02 -18.54 -8.26
C GLN A 51 17.03 -19.36 -9.08
N GLU A 52 18.32 -19.06 -8.96
CA GLU A 52 19.41 -19.74 -9.70
C GLU A 52 19.21 -19.67 -11.23
N LYS A 53 18.67 -18.54 -11.74
CA LYS A 53 18.43 -18.29 -13.15
C LYS A 53 19.28 -17.13 -13.67
N GLU A 54 19.63 -17.18 -14.96
CA GLU A 54 20.25 -16.06 -15.68
C GLU A 54 19.18 -15.04 -16.11
N GLY A 55 19.58 -13.77 -16.28
CA GLY A 55 18.70 -12.70 -16.73
C GLY A 55 17.94 -12.03 -15.60
N TRP A 56 16.65 -11.73 -15.83
CA TRP A 56 15.83 -10.90 -14.98
C TRP A 56 14.45 -11.51 -14.74
N ILE A 57 13.99 -11.49 -13.50
CA ILE A 57 12.67 -11.99 -13.14
C ILE A 57 11.83 -10.87 -12.53
N PHE A 58 10.73 -10.55 -13.22
CA PHE A 58 9.70 -9.65 -12.74
C PHE A 58 8.53 -10.46 -12.16
N THR A 59 7.90 -9.91 -11.10
CA THR A 59 6.79 -10.54 -10.38
C THR A 59 5.59 -9.62 -10.33
N LEU A 60 4.46 -10.10 -9.80
CA LEU A 60 3.26 -9.29 -9.58
C LEU A 60 3.31 -8.49 -8.26
N ASP A 61 4.38 -8.59 -7.48
CA ASP A 61 4.57 -7.73 -6.31
C ASP A 61 4.69 -6.26 -6.75
N TYR A 62 4.09 -5.36 -5.98
CA TYR A 62 3.98 -3.95 -6.37
C TYR A 62 5.31 -3.30 -6.77
N PRO A 63 6.45 -3.49 -6.04
CA PRO A 63 7.74 -2.90 -6.43
C PRO A 63 8.32 -3.43 -7.73
N SER A 64 7.85 -4.56 -8.24
CA SER A 64 8.23 -5.14 -9.53
C SER A 64 7.24 -4.79 -10.63
N TYR A 65 5.94 -4.95 -10.35
CA TYR A 65 4.85 -4.72 -11.29
C TYR A 65 4.69 -3.24 -11.69
N SER A 66 4.66 -2.34 -10.70
CA SER A 66 4.40 -0.92 -10.94
C SER A 66 5.45 -0.25 -11.82
N PRO A 67 6.77 -0.40 -11.57
CA PRO A 67 7.78 0.15 -12.48
C PRO A 67 7.73 -0.47 -13.88
N PHE A 68 7.41 -1.77 -13.99
CA PHE A 68 7.29 -2.42 -15.28
C PHE A 68 6.17 -1.79 -16.13
N MET A 69 4.99 -1.61 -15.54
CA MET A 69 3.85 -1.00 -16.21
C MET A 69 4.05 0.48 -16.55
N THR A 70 4.82 1.18 -15.73
CA THR A 70 5.06 2.62 -15.88
C THR A 70 6.14 2.94 -16.93
N TYR A 71 7.21 2.15 -16.98
CA TYR A 71 8.41 2.53 -17.71
C TYR A 71 8.74 1.65 -18.90
N SER A 72 8.38 0.35 -18.89
CA SER A 72 8.76 -0.56 -19.99
C SER A 72 8.19 -0.09 -21.32
N THR A 73 9.04 0.00 -22.33
CA THR A 73 8.62 0.29 -23.72
C THR A 73 8.00 -0.92 -24.42
N GLN A 74 8.17 -2.11 -23.85
CA GLN A 74 7.71 -3.39 -24.40
C GLN A 74 6.20 -3.58 -24.19
N ARG A 75 5.37 -3.08 -25.12
CA ARG A 75 3.91 -3.08 -24.99
C ARG A 75 3.30 -4.47 -24.75
N GLU A 76 3.77 -5.49 -25.46
CA GLU A 76 3.24 -6.87 -25.31
C GLU A 76 3.61 -7.45 -23.95
N LEU A 77 4.78 -7.14 -23.38
CA LEU A 77 5.14 -7.57 -22.03
C LEU A 77 4.35 -6.82 -20.98
N ARG A 78 4.04 -5.52 -21.17
CA ARG A 78 3.09 -4.81 -20.31
C ARG A 78 1.71 -5.47 -20.33
N LYS A 79 1.21 -5.84 -21.51
CA LYS A 79 -0.05 -6.57 -21.65
C LYS A 79 -0.03 -7.90 -20.92
N GLU A 80 1.04 -8.68 -21.06
CA GLU A 80 1.21 -9.96 -20.38
C GLU A 80 1.15 -9.79 -18.86
N MET A 81 1.93 -8.85 -18.29
CA MET A 81 1.93 -8.54 -16.87
C MET A 81 0.57 -8.02 -16.40
N TYR A 82 -0.07 -7.13 -17.17
CA TYR A 82 -1.40 -6.61 -16.87
C TYR A 82 -2.45 -7.72 -16.81
N MET A 83 -2.47 -8.59 -17.82
CA MET A 83 -3.41 -9.72 -17.85
C MET A 83 -3.15 -10.69 -16.71
N ALA A 84 -1.90 -11.04 -16.45
CA ALA A 84 -1.55 -11.89 -15.31
C ALA A 84 -2.09 -11.34 -13.98
N ARG A 85 -1.92 -10.03 -13.75
CA ARG A 85 -2.38 -9.36 -12.52
C ARG A 85 -3.91 -9.25 -12.41
N ASN A 86 -4.58 -8.93 -13.51
CA ASN A 86 -6.02 -8.60 -13.50
C ASN A 86 -6.93 -9.81 -13.74
N THR A 87 -6.35 -10.97 -14.01
CA THR A 87 -7.10 -12.24 -14.14
C THR A 87 -6.71 -13.28 -13.10
N GLU A 88 -6.00 -12.86 -12.04
CA GLU A 88 -5.69 -13.73 -10.91
C GLU A 88 -6.95 -14.43 -10.38
N CYS A 89 -6.84 -15.72 -10.12
CA CYS A 89 -7.91 -16.57 -9.58
C CYS A 89 -9.19 -16.64 -10.43
N THR A 90 -9.10 -16.38 -11.74
CA THR A 90 -10.22 -16.55 -12.67
C THR A 90 -10.03 -17.72 -13.64
N HIS A 91 -8.88 -18.37 -13.62
CA HIS A 91 -8.53 -19.47 -14.50
C HIS A 91 -9.16 -20.78 -14.05
N ALA A 92 -9.31 -21.76 -14.97
CA ALA A 92 -9.83 -23.08 -14.68
C ALA A 92 -8.79 -23.95 -13.95
N ASN A 93 -8.47 -23.60 -12.70
CA ASN A 93 -7.54 -24.31 -11.83
C ASN A 93 -8.04 -24.32 -10.37
N ASP A 94 -7.29 -24.96 -9.47
CA ASP A 94 -7.65 -25.10 -8.05
C ASP A 94 -7.65 -23.76 -7.26
N SER A 95 -7.14 -22.69 -7.85
CA SER A 95 -7.12 -21.34 -7.25
C SER A 95 -8.26 -20.46 -7.75
N ASN A 96 -9.23 -20.98 -8.51
CA ASN A 96 -10.35 -20.21 -9.04
C ASN A 96 -11.27 -19.72 -7.92
N ASN A 97 -11.46 -18.40 -7.84
CA ASN A 97 -12.27 -17.76 -6.81
C ASN A 97 -13.70 -17.38 -7.26
N LEU A 98 -14.07 -17.59 -8.53
CA LEU A 98 -15.36 -17.12 -9.06
C LEU A 98 -16.55 -17.76 -8.33
N GLU A 99 -16.51 -19.07 -8.07
CA GLU A 99 -17.59 -19.75 -7.33
C GLU A 99 -17.56 -19.38 -5.82
N ILE A 100 -16.37 -19.14 -5.26
CA ILE A 100 -16.22 -18.61 -3.89
C ILE A 100 -16.91 -17.26 -3.77
N CYS A 101 -16.70 -16.34 -4.71
CA CYS A 101 -17.39 -15.04 -4.75
C CYS A 101 -18.90 -15.19 -4.77
N LYS A 102 -19.42 -16.03 -5.65
CA LYS A 102 -20.87 -16.29 -5.73
C LYS A 102 -21.43 -16.84 -4.41
N ARG A 103 -20.73 -17.78 -3.82
CA ARG A 103 -21.18 -18.38 -2.55
C ARG A 103 -21.13 -17.37 -1.41
N LEU A 104 -20.08 -16.55 -1.30
CA LEU A 104 -19.98 -15.49 -0.30
C LEU A 104 -21.11 -14.46 -0.41
N ILE A 105 -21.45 -14.03 -1.64
CA ILE A 105 -22.59 -13.11 -1.88
C ILE A 105 -23.90 -13.74 -1.39
N ASN A 106 -24.16 -15.01 -1.71
CA ASN A 106 -25.35 -15.70 -1.28
C ASN A 106 -25.41 -15.87 0.24
N LEU A 107 -24.30 -16.27 0.89
CA LEU A 107 -24.22 -16.39 2.34
C LEU A 107 -24.52 -15.06 3.05
N ARG A 108 -23.98 -13.96 2.55
CA ARG A 108 -24.26 -12.62 3.10
C ARG A 108 -25.73 -12.26 2.96
N ARG A 109 -26.36 -12.57 1.82
CA ARG A 109 -27.79 -12.35 1.60
C ARG A 109 -28.64 -13.21 2.55
N GLU A 110 -28.34 -14.50 2.65
CA GLU A 110 -29.03 -15.44 3.54
C GLU A 110 -28.93 -14.99 5.00
N LEU A 111 -27.74 -14.55 5.45
CA LEU A 111 -27.51 -14.03 6.78
C LEU A 111 -28.38 -12.79 7.08
N ALA A 112 -28.38 -11.81 6.16
CA ALA A 112 -29.18 -10.59 6.32
C ALA A 112 -30.68 -10.92 6.43
N GLN A 113 -31.19 -11.79 5.55
CA GLN A 113 -32.59 -12.22 5.58
C GLN A 113 -32.96 -12.97 6.86
N LEU A 114 -32.07 -13.85 7.35
CA LEU A 114 -32.25 -14.55 8.62
C LEU A 114 -32.35 -13.60 9.81
N LEU A 115 -31.60 -12.48 9.76
CA LEU A 115 -31.62 -11.43 10.77
C LEU A 115 -32.74 -10.39 10.59
N GLY A 116 -33.61 -10.55 9.57
CA GLY A 116 -34.76 -9.68 9.32
C GLY A 116 -34.46 -8.43 8.52
N TYR A 117 -33.30 -8.37 7.81
CA TYR A 117 -32.91 -7.26 6.95
C TYR A 117 -33.18 -7.58 5.47
N SER A 118 -33.54 -6.56 4.69
CA SER A 118 -33.82 -6.70 3.25
C SER A 118 -32.55 -7.01 2.46
N THR A 119 -31.44 -6.37 2.82
CA THR A 119 -30.12 -6.57 2.18
C THR A 119 -29.01 -6.68 3.23
N TYR A 120 -27.86 -7.19 2.79
CA TYR A 120 -26.66 -7.23 3.64
C TYR A 120 -26.14 -5.82 3.95
N ALA A 121 -26.33 -4.87 3.03
CA ALA A 121 -26.00 -3.46 3.26
C ALA A 121 -26.83 -2.87 4.42
N ASP A 122 -28.15 -3.08 4.44
CA ASP A 122 -29.02 -2.63 5.53
C ASP A 122 -28.58 -3.19 6.90
N TYR A 123 -28.17 -4.46 6.93
CA TYR A 123 -27.63 -5.07 8.15
C TYR A 123 -26.32 -4.42 8.64
N VAL A 124 -25.36 -4.28 7.72
CA VAL A 124 -24.01 -3.79 8.07
C VAL A 124 -24.04 -2.29 8.43
N LEU A 125 -24.78 -1.49 7.67
CA LEU A 125 -24.82 -0.03 7.83
C LEU A 125 -25.45 0.41 9.16
N LYS A 126 -26.19 -0.46 9.84
CA LYS A 126 -26.68 -0.19 11.18
C LYS A 126 -25.59 0.15 12.20
N HIS A 127 -24.38 -0.37 11.98
CA HIS A 127 -23.20 -0.16 12.80
C HIS A 127 -22.11 0.60 12.03
N ARG A 128 -22.52 1.64 11.27
CA ARG A 128 -21.64 2.55 10.52
C ARG A 128 -22.11 3.99 10.72
N MET A 129 -21.20 4.95 10.56
CA MET A 129 -21.51 6.38 10.61
C MET A 129 -22.49 6.79 9.52
N ALA A 130 -22.36 6.19 8.33
CA ALA A 130 -23.27 6.40 7.21
C ALA A 130 -24.73 6.03 7.53
N SER A 131 -24.95 5.11 8.48
CA SER A 131 -26.22 4.68 9.05
C SER A 131 -27.23 4.02 8.09
N ASN A 132 -27.31 4.38 6.83
CA ASN A 132 -28.22 3.83 5.83
C ASN A 132 -27.68 3.91 4.41
N VAL A 133 -28.32 3.17 3.50
CA VAL A 133 -27.93 3.04 2.08
C VAL A 133 -28.07 4.37 1.34
N GLU A 134 -29.08 5.19 1.66
CA GLU A 134 -29.31 6.49 1.02
C GLU A 134 -28.16 7.46 1.24
N ASN A 135 -27.64 7.52 2.48
CA ASN A 135 -26.48 8.37 2.79
C ASN A 135 -25.22 7.91 2.02
N VAL A 136 -25.03 6.59 1.87
CA VAL A 136 -23.90 6.04 1.09
C VAL A 136 -24.02 6.45 -0.38
N TYR A 137 -25.21 6.20 -1.00
CA TYR A 137 -25.41 6.57 -2.40
C TYR A 137 -25.36 8.08 -2.63
N LYS A 138 -25.87 8.87 -1.68
CA LYS A 138 -25.77 10.33 -1.77
C LYS A 138 -24.31 10.75 -1.86
N LEU A 139 -23.47 10.30 -0.95
CA LEU A 139 -22.02 10.63 -0.95
C LEU A 139 -21.35 10.17 -2.24
N LEU A 140 -21.57 8.92 -2.65
CA LEU A 140 -20.95 8.37 -3.86
C LEU A 140 -21.39 9.12 -5.13
N ASN A 141 -22.68 9.45 -5.25
CA ASN A 141 -23.18 10.20 -6.40
C ASN A 141 -22.64 11.64 -6.41
N ASP A 142 -22.60 12.33 -5.26
CA ASP A 142 -22.01 13.67 -5.14
C ASP A 142 -20.52 13.65 -5.59
N LEU A 143 -19.77 12.60 -5.21
CA LEU A 143 -18.37 12.41 -5.64
C LEU A 143 -18.26 12.10 -7.14
N ILE A 144 -19.12 11.22 -7.67
CA ILE A 144 -19.15 10.90 -9.11
C ILE A 144 -19.42 12.16 -9.93
N ASP A 145 -20.43 12.94 -9.54
CA ASP A 145 -20.80 14.17 -10.25
C ASP A 145 -19.67 15.22 -10.22
N ALA A 146 -18.93 15.29 -9.09
CA ALA A 146 -17.82 16.23 -8.95
C ALA A 146 -16.55 15.79 -9.73
N TYR A 147 -16.18 14.51 -9.68
CA TYR A 147 -14.89 14.04 -10.18
C TYR A 147 -14.91 13.46 -11.59
N LYS A 148 -16.01 12.78 -11.99
CA LYS A 148 -16.11 12.12 -13.30
C LYS A 148 -15.80 13.03 -14.50
N PRO A 149 -16.27 14.31 -14.56
CA PRO A 149 -15.93 15.19 -15.68
C PRO A 149 -14.42 15.45 -15.81
N THR A 150 -13.72 15.61 -14.66
CA THR A 150 -12.27 15.81 -14.63
C THR A 150 -11.54 14.53 -15.08
N ALA A 151 -11.93 13.38 -14.55
CA ALA A 151 -11.33 12.09 -14.91
C ALA A 151 -11.46 11.80 -16.42
N ILE A 152 -12.63 12.05 -17.03
CA ILE A 152 -12.83 11.90 -18.49
C ILE A 152 -11.87 12.82 -19.26
N LYS A 153 -11.71 14.07 -18.82
CA LYS A 153 -10.79 15.02 -19.46
C LYS A 153 -9.33 14.54 -19.37
N GLU A 154 -8.90 14.07 -18.22
CA GLU A 154 -7.54 13.61 -18.00
C GLU A 154 -7.22 12.35 -18.80
N VAL A 155 -8.14 11.37 -18.83
CA VAL A 155 -7.98 10.17 -19.70
C VAL A 155 -7.87 10.58 -21.18
N LYS A 156 -8.68 11.54 -21.62
CA LYS A 156 -8.60 12.05 -23.00
C LYS A 156 -7.25 12.72 -23.31
N GLU A 157 -6.68 13.49 -22.37
CA GLU A 157 -5.37 14.09 -22.54
C GLU A 157 -4.26 13.01 -22.65
N ILE A 158 -4.40 11.90 -21.91
CA ILE A 158 -3.47 10.76 -22.00
C ILE A 158 -3.60 10.07 -23.38
N GLU A 159 -4.84 9.84 -23.87
CA GLU A 159 -5.09 9.25 -25.18
C GLU A 159 -4.57 10.15 -26.33
N GLU A 160 -4.73 11.46 -26.22
CA GLU A 160 -4.22 12.42 -27.19
C GLU A 160 -2.68 12.37 -27.24
N LEU A 161 -2.00 12.32 -26.08
CA LEU A 161 -0.55 12.15 -26.03
C LEU A 161 -0.11 10.80 -26.61
N ALA A 162 -0.80 9.72 -26.30
CA ALA A 162 -0.48 8.40 -26.87
C ALA A 162 -0.57 8.41 -28.41
N LYS A 163 -1.62 9.05 -28.99
CA LYS A 163 -1.74 9.21 -30.43
C LYS A 163 -0.68 10.15 -31.04
N GLU A 164 -0.27 11.20 -30.31
CA GLU A 164 0.84 12.07 -30.72
C GLU A 164 2.15 11.27 -30.87
N MET A 165 2.37 10.30 -30.00
CA MET A 165 3.59 9.50 -29.96
C MET A 165 3.58 8.32 -30.95
N GLU A 166 2.46 7.62 -31.08
CA GLU A 166 2.34 6.34 -31.79
C GLU A 166 1.66 6.45 -33.18
N GLY A 167 0.93 7.55 -33.42
CA GLY A 167 0.13 7.78 -34.61
C GLY A 167 -1.38 7.76 -34.33
N ASN A 168 -2.15 8.41 -35.24
CA ASN A 168 -3.59 8.63 -35.05
C ASN A 168 -4.43 7.35 -34.94
N ASP A 169 -3.95 6.24 -35.50
CA ASP A 169 -4.64 4.95 -35.47
C ASP A 169 -4.38 4.16 -34.19
N PHE A 170 -3.58 4.71 -33.26
CA PHE A 170 -3.30 4.04 -32.00
C PHE A 170 -4.52 4.01 -31.11
N GLU A 171 -4.88 2.82 -30.65
CA GLU A 171 -5.92 2.58 -29.67
C GLU A 171 -5.28 2.22 -28.32
N MET A 172 -5.43 3.12 -27.34
CA MET A 172 -4.94 2.91 -25.99
C MET A 172 -5.74 1.80 -25.31
N GLN A 173 -5.04 0.87 -24.67
CA GLN A 173 -5.60 -0.24 -23.91
C GLN A 173 -5.29 -0.07 -22.42
N PRO A 174 -5.97 -0.82 -21.52
CA PRO A 174 -5.74 -0.68 -20.08
C PRO A 174 -4.28 -0.86 -19.65
N TRP A 175 -3.50 -1.71 -20.32
CA TRP A 175 -2.07 -1.91 -20.04
C TRP A 175 -1.16 -0.77 -20.55
N ASP A 176 -1.71 0.20 -21.25
CA ASP A 176 -0.99 1.36 -21.74
C ASP A 176 -1.14 2.58 -20.80
N PHE A 177 -2.17 2.57 -19.95
CA PHE A 177 -2.56 3.73 -19.14
C PHE A 177 -1.41 4.25 -18.27
N SER A 178 -0.77 3.41 -17.47
CA SER A 178 0.33 3.82 -16.58
C SER A 178 1.52 4.40 -17.35
N PHE A 179 1.84 3.80 -18.50
CA PHE A 179 2.95 4.24 -19.35
C PHE A 179 2.71 5.65 -19.91
N TYR A 180 1.56 5.89 -20.56
CA TYR A 180 1.26 7.22 -21.13
C TYR A 180 0.88 8.25 -20.09
N SER A 181 0.27 7.87 -18.98
CA SER A 181 0.05 8.75 -17.83
C SER A 181 1.38 9.29 -17.30
N HIS A 182 2.38 8.42 -17.13
CA HIS A 182 3.73 8.84 -16.74
C HIS A 182 4.36 9.79 -17.77
N LYS A 183 4.24 9.51 -19.09
CA LYS A 183 4.74 10.42 -20.14
C LYS A 183 4.07 11.79 -20.06
N LEU A 184 2.77 11.82 -19.79
CA LEU A 184 2.04 13.09 -19.61
C LEU A 184 2.47 13.82 -18.32
N GLN A 185 2.69 13.11 -17.23
CA GLN A 185 3.21 13.66 -15.97
C GLN A 185 4.58 14.31 -16.18
N MET A 186 5.47 13.63 -16.88
CA MET A 186 6.78 14.18 -17.27
C MET A 186 6.65 15.44 -18.14
N LYS A 187 5.76 15.43 -19.13
CA LYS A 187 5.50 16.58 -20.02
C LYS A 187 4.96 17.79 -19.23
N LYS A 188 4.09 17.58 -18.23
CA LYS A 188 3.43 18.64 -17.47
C LYS A 188 4.26 19.16 -16.30
N PHE A 189 4.90 18.28 -15.55
CA PHE A 189 5.51 18.61 -14.25
C PHE A 189 7.02 18.39 -14.22
N ASN A 190 7.59 17.71 -15.22
CA ASN A 190 8.98 17.28 -15.23
C ASN A 190 9.37 16.57 -13.89
N LEU A 191 8.47 15.72 -13.41
CA LEU A 191 8.61 14.99 -12.16
C LEU A 191 8.48 13.49 -12.42
N ASP A 192 9.52 12.75 -11.99
CA ASP A 192 9.58 11.30 -12.02
C ASP A 192 9.79 10.76 -10.60
N ALA A 193 9.11 9.67 -10.26
CA ALA A 193 9.28 9.00 -8.97
C ALA A 193 10.73 8.56 -8.73
N GLU A 194 11.45 8.17 -9.80
CA GLU A 194 12.86 7.78 -9.69
C GLU A 194 13.81 8.94 -9.37
N MET A 195 13.43 10.19 -9.70
CA MET A 195 14.19 11.39 -9.29
C MET A 195 14.14 11.61 -7.78
N LEU A 196 13.06 11.17 -7.13
CA LEU A 196 12.81 11.36 -5.69
C LEU A 196 13.38 10.23 -4.85
N ARG A 197 13.43 9.00 -5.40
CA ARG A 197 13.85 7.78 -4.70
C ARG A 197 15.20 7.91 -3.96
N PRO A 198 16.25 8.55 -4.50
CA PRO A 198 17.52 8.71 -3.79
C PRO A 198 17.44 9.48 -2.46
N TYR A 199 16.36 10.23 -2.25
CA TYR A 199 16.15 11.04 -1.03
C TYR A 199 15.34 10.29 0.04
N PHE A 200 14.76 9.13 -0.28
CA PHE A 200 13.87 8.38 0.61
C PHE A 200 14.47 7.03 1.02
N GLN A 201 15.67 7.06 1.62
CA GLN A 201 16.26 5.88 2.23
C GLN A 201 15.40 5.43 3.42
N LEU A 202 14.99 4.15 3.46
CA LEU A 202 14.04 3.61 4.43
C LEU A 202 14.41 3.94 5.89
N ASP A 203 15.67 3.74 6.29
CA ASP A 203 16.08 4.01 7.67
C ASP A 203 15.91 5.51 8.02
N LYS A 204 16.16 6.43 7.07
CA LYS A 204 15.92 7.87 7.26
C LYS A 204 14.44 8.22 7.29
N VAL A 205 13.63 7.55 6.49
CA VAL A 205 12.17 7.69 6.53
C VAL A 205 11.63 7.24 7.89
N ILE A 206 12.10 6.11 8.44
CA ILE A 206 11.73 5.65 9.79
C ILE A 206 12.10 6.70 10.85
N GLU A 207 13.34 7.22 10.82
CA GLU A 207 13.78 8.29 11.72
C GLU A 207 12.86 9.53 11.60
N GLY A 208 12.50 9.92 10.38
CA GLY A 208 11.60 11.05 10.12
C GLY A 208 10.19 10.82 10.68
N VAL A 209 9.60 9.65 10.44
CA VAL A 209 8.26 9.30 10.92
C VAL A 209 8.21 9.24 12.45
N PHE A 210 9.23 8.66 13.08
CA PHE A 210 9.34 8.66 14.54
C PHE A 210 9.57 10.06 15.11
N GLY A 211 10.38 10.89 14.41
CA GLY A 211 10.57 12.29 14.76
C GLY A 211 9.28 13.12 14.65
N LEU A 212 8.44 12.84 13.65
CA LEU A 212 7.13 13.45 13.51
C LEU A 212 6.22 13.08 14.70
N ALA A 213 6.16 11.80 15.05
CA ALA A 213 5.38 11.33 16.20
C ALA A 213 5.86 11.96 17.52
N ASN A 214 7.17 12.10 17.69
CA ASN A 214 7.75 12.81 18.83
C ASN A 214 7.32 14.30 18.86
N LYS A 215 7.40 14.97 17.71
CA LYS A 215 6.99 16.39 17.61
C LYS A 215 5.50 16.60 17.89
N LEU A 216 4.64 15.70 17.40
CA LEU A 216 3.19 15.83 17.55
C LEU A 216 2.69 15.38 18.93
N TYR A 217 3.25 14.31 19.47
CA TYR A 217 2.71 13.62 20.64
C TYR A 217 3.71 13.45 21.80
N GLY A 218 5.00 13.69 21.56
CA GLY A 218 6.06 13.51 22.56
C GLY A 218 6.53 12.07 22.74
N ILE A 219 6.00 11.11 21.99
CA ILE A 219 6.37 9.69 22.12
C ILE A 219 7.74 9.41 21.52
N THR A 220 8.42 8.37 22.04
CA THR A 220 9.75 7.95 21.60
C THR A 220 9.78 6.45 21.30
N PHE A 221 10.63 6.05 20.37
CA PHE A 221 10.79 4.67 19.90
C PHE A 221 12.22 4.22 20.18
N LYS A 222 12.37 3.03 20.77
CA LYS A 222 13.66 2.42 21.06
C LYS A 222 13.69 1.00 20.51
N GLU A 223 14.55 0.75 19.51
CA GLU A 223 14.71 -0.62 18.98
C GLU A 223 15.14 -1.56 20.11
N ASN A 224 14.46 -2.70 20.23
CA ASN A 224 14.76 -3.72 21.20
C ASN A 224 14.88 -5.09 20.50
N LYS A 225 16.13 -5.56 20.33
CA LYS A 225 16.46 -6.82 19.65
C LYS A 225 16.18 -8.08 20.49
N GLU A 226 15.85 -7.91 21.77
CA GLU A 226 15.48 -9.02 22.66
C GLU A 226 14.00 -9.40 22.50
N ILE A 227 13.17 -8.52 21.91
CA ILE A 227 11.78 -8.84 21.58
C ILE A 227 11.77 -9.87 20.46
N GLN A 228 11.06 -10.98 20.69
CA GLN A 228 10.91 -12.02 19.67
C GLN A 228 10.14 -11.49 18.46
N VAL A 229 10.70 -11.71 17.27
CA VAL A 229 10.09 -11.37 15.99
C VAL A 229 9.79 -12.64 15.19
N TYR A 230 8.79 -12.57 14.31
CA TYR A 230 8.34 -13.72 13.51
C TYR A 230 9.12 -13.91 12.20
N HIS A 231 9.97 -12.95 11.84
CA HIS A 231 10.85 -13.01 10.67
C HIS A 231 12.09 -12.14 10.89
N PRO A 232 13.29 -12.52 10.37
CA PRO A 232 14.52 -11.74 10.56
C PRO A 232 14.48 -10.29 10.06
N ASP A 233 13.67 -10.00 9.03
CA ASP A 233 13.52 -8.65 8.47
C ASP A 233 12.65 -7.72 9.34
N VAL A 234 11.96 -8.26 10.36
CA VAL A 234 11.09 -7.49 11.25
C VAL A 234 11.90 -6.82 12.33
N LYS A 235 11.72 -5.52 12.50
CA LYS A 235 12.27 -4.75 13.62
C LYS A 235 11.21 -4.56 14.69
N ALA A 236 11.58 -4.65 15.96
CA ALA A 236 10.69 -4.38 17.09
C ALA A 236 11.18 -3.19 17.91
N TYR A 237 10.24 -2.32 18.30
CA TYR A 237 10.52 -1.12 19.07
C TYR A 237 9.64 -1.06 20.32
N GLU A 238 10.26 -0.75 21.46
CA GLU A 238 9.50 -0.26 22.62
C GLU A 238 9.13 1.20 22.40
N VAL A 239 7.87 1.53 22.68
CA VAL A 239 7.33 2.87 22.56
C VAL A 239 7.05 3.44 23.95
N PHE A 240 7.50 4.66 24.20
CA PHE A 240 7.34 5.35 25.46
C PHE A 240 6.60 6.68 25.26
N ASP A 241 5.71 7.01 26.21
CA ASP A 241 5.01 8.28 26.24
C ASP A 241 5.98 9.42 26.65
N LYS A 242 5.53 10.67 26.54
CA LYS A 242 6.30 11.89 26.86
C LYS A 242 6.81 11.94 28.29
N ASP A 243 6.17 11.24 29.23
CA ASP A 243 6.59 11.14 30.64
C ASP A 243 7.55 9.97 30.89
N GLY A 244 7.92 9.23 29.83
CA GLY A 244 8.79 8.05 29.91
C GLY A 244 8.05 6.76 30.28
N SER A 245 6.74 6.79 30.46
CA SER A 245 5.97 5.57 30.71
C SER A 245 5.87 4.69 29.48
N TYR A 246 5.85 3.37 29.68
CA TYR A 246 5.74 2.39 28.61
C TYR A 246 4.37 2.45 27.94
N LEU A 247 4.35 2.61 26.60
CA LEU A 247 3.13 2.81 25.82
C LEU A 247 2.75 1.59 24.98
N ALA A 248 3.69 0.98 24.24
CA ALA A 248 3.38 -0.11 23.31
C ALA A 248 4.65 -0.87 22.88
N VAL A 249 4.46 -2.02 22.19
CA VAL A 249 5.44 -2.57 21.25
C VAL A 249 4.98 -2.25 19.83
N PHE A 250 5.91 -1.76 19.02
CA PHE A 250 5.71 -1.51 17.59
C PHE A 250 6.61 -2.43 16.77
N TYR A 251 6.00 -3.23 15.87
CA TYR A 251 6.71 -4.08 14.93
C TYR A 251 6.64 -3.47 13.53
N ALA A 252 7.77 -3.48 12.82
CA ALA A 252 7.90 -2.96 11.47
C ALA A 252 8.37 -4.07 10.51
N ASP A 253 7.50 -4.47 9.59
CA ASP A 253 7.70 -5.51 8.60
C ASP A 253 7.56 -4.94 7.18
N PHE A 254 8.66 -4.46 6.61
CA PHE A 254 8.61 -3.62 5.42
C PHE A 254 8.69 -4.35 4.08
N PHE A 255 9.28 -5.56 4.00
CA PHE A 255 9.68 -6.13 2.72
C PHE A 255 8.81 -7.30 2.25
N PRO A 256 8.58 -7.44 0.92
CA PRO A 256 7.90 -8.60 0.35
C PRO A 256 8.75 -9.87 0.52
N ARG A 257 8.09 -11.03 0.66
CA ARG A 257 8.72 -12.36 0.73
C ARG A 257 7.74 -13.46 0.37
N LYS A 258 8.25 -14.66 0.15
CA LYS A 258 7.39 -15.84 -0.06
C LYS A 258 6.47 -16.04 1.17
N GLY A 259 5.18 -16.22 0.92
CA GLY A 259 4.17 -16.41 1.97
C GLY A 259 3.63 -15.11 2.60
N LYS A 260 4.17 -13.95 2.25
CA LYS A 260 3.62 -12.65 2.66
C LYS A 260 2.65 -12.14 1.61
N GLN A 261 1.44 -11.76 2.04
CA GLN A 261 0.43 -11.15 1.18
C GLN A 261 0.89 -9.77 0.71
N GLY A 262 0.51 -9.39 -0.52
CA GLY A 262 0.77 -8.06 -1.07
C GLY A 262 -0.09 -6.98 -0.42
N GLY A 263 0.26 -5.72 -0.65
CA GLY A 263 -0.37 -4.54 -0.05
C GLY A 263 0.30 -4.10 1.25
N ALA A 264 -0.40 -3.28 2.02
CA ALA A 264 0.04 -2.79 3.32
C ALA A 264 -1.13 -2.85 4.31
N TRP A 265 -0.83 -3.04 5.58
CA TRP A 265 -1.82 -3.04 6.65
C TRP A 265 -1.18 -2.88 8.02
N MET A 266 -1.97 -2.34 8.96
CA MET A 266 -1.67 -2.43 10.37
C MET A 266 -2.48 -3.58 11.00
N THR A 267 -1.90 -4.26 11.98
CA THR A 267 -2.61 -5.22 12.84
C THR A 267 -2.16 -5.12 14.28
N GLU A 268 -3.03 -5.50 15.20
CA GLU A 268 -2.70 -5.64 16.62
C GLU A 268 -2.56 -7.13 16.95
N PHE A 269 -1.36 -7.55 17.41
CA PHE A 269 -1.19 -8.87 17.98
C PHE A 269 -1.83 -8.96 19.36
N GLN A 270 -1.92 -7.84 20.03
CA GLN A 270 -2.58 -7.64 21.31
C GLN A 270 -3.14 -6.22 21.35
N GLY A 271 -4.42 -6.08 21.64
CA GLY A 271 -5.05 -4.79 21.90
C GLY A 271 -4.72 -4.25 23.31
N GLN A 272 -5.16 -3.05 23.61
CA GLN A 272 -5.04 -2.49 24.96
C GLN A 272 -6.32 -2.77 25.76
N TRP A 273 -6.19 -3.12 27.06
CA TRP A 273 -7.31 -3.21 28.00
C TRP A 273 -6.87 -3.01 29.44
N ILE A 274 -7.88 -2.85 30.34
CA ILE A 274 -7.64 -2.87 31.79
C ILE A 274 -7.98 -4.27 32.31
N ASP A 275 -7.00 -4.98 32.89
CA ASP A 275 -7.19 -6.31 33.42
C ASP A 275 -8.01 -6.31 34.72
N HIS A 276 -8.38 -7.51 35.22
CA HIS A 276 -9.16 -7.68 36.45
C HIS A 276 -8.44 -7.19 37.70
N LYS A 277 -7.14 -6.91 37.65
CA LYS A 277 -6.34 -6.34 38.74
C LYS A 277 -6.18 -4.82 38.62
N GLY A 278 -6.74 -4.22 37.56
CA GLY A 278 -6.62 -2.79 37.28
C GLY A 278 -5.34 -2.39 36.53
N ASN A 279 -4.55 -3.33 36.04
CA ASN A 279 -3.36 -3.02 35.25
C ASN A 279 -3.77 -2.65 33.82
N ASN A 280 -3.13 -1.63 33.27
CA ASN A 280 -3.28 -1.24 31.88
C ASN A 280 -2.36 -2.11 31.01
N VAL A 281 -2.93 -3.14 30.37
CA VAL A 281 -2.21 -4.01 29.42
C VAL A 281 -2.02 -3.23 28.14
N ARG A 282 -0.75 -3.08 27.73
CA ARG A 282 -0.41 -2.23 26.59
C ARG A 282 -0.37 -3.01 25.27
N PRO A 283 -0.69 -2.33 24.15
CA PRO A 283 -0.85 -3.01 22.87
C PRO A 283 0.49 -3.40 22.22
N HIS A 284 0.41 -4.43 21.38
CA HIS A 284 1.44 -4.86 20.45
C HIS A 284 0.94 -4.64 19.03
N VAL A 285 1.49 -3.65 18.35
CA VAL A 285 1.03 -3.16 17.04
C VAL A 285 2.07 -3.50 15.97
N SER A 286 1.62 -3.94 14.80
CA SER A 286 2.50 -4.26 13.67
C SER A 286 2.07 -3.49 12.42
N VAL A 287 3.03 -2.84 11.77
CA VAL A 287 2.91 -2.35 10.40
C VAL A 287 3.54 -3.38 9.46
N VAL A 288 2.78 -3.77 8.45
CA VAL A 288 3.23 -4.69 7.41
C VAL A 288 3.10 -3.99 6.06
N THR A 289 4.17 -3.95 5.29
CA THR A 289 4.18 -3.36 3.94
C THR A 289 4.93 -4.30 2.97
N ASN A 290 4.97 -3.93 1.71
CA ASN A 290 5.73 -4.63 0.68
C ASN A 290 6.56 -3.63 -0.12
N PHE A 291 7.47 -2.93 0.56
CA PHE A 291 8.32 -1.89 -0.02
C PHE A 291 9.48 -2.45 -0.83
N THR A 292 10.07 -1.58 -1.65
CA THR A 292 11.27 -1.88 -2.43
C THR A 292 12.39 -2.35 -1.51
N LYS A 293 12.87 -3.59 -1.75
CA LYS A 293 13.99 -4.18 -0.99
C LYS A 293 15.32 -3.49 -1.28
N PRO A 294 16.27 -3.54 -0.33
CA PRO A 294 17.66 -3.24 -0.66
C PRO A 294 18.22 -4.27 -1.62
N THR A 295 19.23 -3.89 -2.38
CA THR A 295 20.06 -4.80 -3.19
C THR A 295 21.45 -4.91 -2.58
N GLU A 296 22.33 -5.77 -3.13
CA GLU A 296 23.73 -5.86 -2.69
C GLU A 296 24.47 -4.52 -2.85
N GLU A 297 24.05 -3.67 -3.78
CA GLU A 297 24.71 -2.40 -4.12
C GLU A 297 24.04 -1.16 -3.54
N LYS A 298 22.74 -1.24 -3.20
CA LYS A 298 21.95 -0.07 -2.79
C LYS A 298 21.07 -0.35 -1.59
N PRO A 299 20.95 0.60 -0.65
CA PRO A 299 20.00 0.50 0.45
C PRO A 299 18.56 0.48 -0.07
N ALA A 300 17.59 0.18 0.80
CA ALA A 300 16.17 0.32 0.48
C ALA A 300 15.85 1.79 0.24
N LEU A 301 15.53 2.13 -1.01
CA LEU A 301 15.16 3.48 -1.46
C LEU A 301 13.67 3.46 -1.85
N LEU A 302 12.86 4.22 -1.14
CA LEU A 302 11.41 4.25 -1.31
C LEU A 302 10.99 5.23 -2.40
N THR A 303 9.81 4.99 -2.98
CA THR A 303 9.08 6.01 -3.71
C THR A 303 8.35 6.94 -2.73
N LEU A 304 7.91 8.12 -3.19
CA LEU A 304 7.04 8.99 -2.40
C LEU A 304 5.74 8.28 -1.98
N GLY A 305 5.14 7.47 -2.87
CA GLY A 305 3.95 6.68 -2.55
C GLY A 305 4.20 5.63 -1.47
N GLU A 306 5.39 5.01 -1.41
CA GLU A 306 5.77 4.10 -0.32
C GLU A 306 5.95 4.87 1.01
N VAL A 307 6.46 6.10 0.99
CA VAL A 307 6.53 6.98 2.17
C VAL A 307 5.12 7.34 2.66
N GLU A 308 4.21 7.71 1.74
CA GLU A 308 2.80 7.99 2.05
C GLU A 308 2.10 6.77 2.64
N THR A 309 2.31 5.58 2.06
CA THR A 309 1.80 4.31 2.60
C THR A 309 2.32 4.05 4.02
N PHE A 310 3.60 4.31 4.29
CA PHE A 310 4.13 4.15 5.65
C PHE A 310 3.46 5.12 6.64
N LEU A 311 3.27 6.37 6.27
CA LEU A 311 2.55 7.35 7.10
C LEU A 311 1.10 6.91 7.35
N HIS A 312 0.41 6.37 6.35
CA HIS A 312 -0.92 5.80 6.47
C HIS A 312 -0.98 4.69 7.51
N GLU A 313 -0.19 3.64 7.35
CA GLU A 313 -0.16 2.50 8.28
C GLU A 313 0.33 2.91 9.68
N PHE A 314 1.21 3.90 9.73
CA PHE A 314 1.65 4.47 10.99
C PHE A 314 0.53 5.27 11.69
N GLY A 315 -0.37 5.90 10.94
CA GLY A 315 -1.57 6.54 11.46
C GLY A 315 -2.50 5.54 12.16
N HIS A 316 -2.74 4.38 11.57
CA HIS A 316 -3.42 3.28 12.24
C HIS A 316 -2.67 2.79 13.49
N SER A 317 -1.35 2.72 13.40
CA SER A 317 -0.52 2.30 14.53
C SER A 317 -0.61 3.28 15.71
N LEU A 318 -0.62 4.57 15.45
CA LEU A 318 -0.84 5.59 16.47
C LEU A 318 -2.23 5.42 17.14
N HIS A 319 -3.25 5.14 16.34
CA HIS A 319 -4.59 4.86 16.84
C HIS A 319 -4.60 3.65 17.80
N GLY A 320 -3.91 2.56 17.44
CA GLY A 320 -3.75 1.40 18.31
C GLY A 320 -2.91 1.68 19.55
N MET A 321 -1.73 2.31 19.39
CA MET A 321 -0.80 2.57 20.49
C MET A 321 -1.35 3.55 21.54
N PHE A 322 -2.14 4.54 21.14
CA PHE A 322 -2.77 5.50 22.06
C PHE A 322 -4.05 5.01 22.74
N ALA A 323 -4.47 3.78 22.44
CA ALA A 323 -5.65 3.22 23.08
C ALA A 323 -5.57 3.26 24.61
N ASN A 324 -6.65 3.69 25.23
CA ASN A 324 -6.80 3.74 26.68
C ASN A 324 -8.27 3.50 27.07
N THR A 325 -8.74 2.31 26.81
CA THR A 325 -10.10 1.85 27.05
C THR A 325 -10.14 0.77 28.14
N ARG A 326 -11.31 0.54 28.70
CA ARG A 326 -11.49 -0.52 29.69
C ARG A 326 -11.52 -1.92 29.05
N PHE A 327 -12.08 -2.02 27.84
CA PHE A 327 -12.33 -3.28 27.16
C PHE A 327 -11.54 -3.35 25.87
N GLU A 328 -10.86 -4.45 25.61
CA GLU A 328 -10.08 -4.71 24.40
C GLU A 328 -10.94 -4.58 23.13
N SER A 329 -12.17 -5.09 23.15
CA SER A 329 -13.10 -5.02 22.02
C SER A 329 -13.52 -3.61 21.59
N LEU A 330 -13.17 -2.58 22.39
CA LEU A 330 -13.42 -1.17 22.12
C LEU A 330 -12.11 -0.37 22.00
N SER A 331 -10.99 -1.06 21.89
CA SER A 331 -9.66 -0.49 21.89
C SER A 331 -9.14 -0.25 20.45
N GLY A 332 -8.33 0.78 20.30
CA GLY A 332 -7.58 1.05 19.08
C GLY A 332 -8.47 1.13 17.83
N THR A 333 -8.17 0.32 16.84
CA THR A 333 -8.89 0.29 15.56
C THR A 333 -10.23 -0.46 15.61
N ASN A 334 -10.66 -0.96 16.79
CA ASN A 334 -11.99 -1.54 16.98
C ASN A 334 -13.09 -0.46 17.07
N VAL A 335 -13.17 0.36 16.05
CA VAL A 335 -14.15 1.43 15.85
C VAL A 335 -15.10 1.10 14.71
N TRP A 336 -16.08 1.92 14.44
CA TRP A 336 -16.88 1.78 13.22
C TRP A 336 -15.99 1.88 12.00
N TRP A 337 -16.21 0.99 11.05
CA TRP A 337 -15.29 0.76 9.93
C TRP A 337 -15.14 1.96 8.99
N ASP A 338 -16.17 2.77 8.87
CA ASP A 338 -16.15 4.03 8.10
C ASP A 338 -15.57 5.22 8.89
N PHE A 339 -14.99 4.98 10.09
CA PHE A 339 -14.18 5.93 10.83
C PHE A 339 -12.68 5.56 10.83
N VAL A 340 -12.37 4.27 10.66
CA VAL A 340 -11.02 3.73 10.94
C VAL A 340 -9.91 4.40 10.13
N GLU A 341 -10.22 4.89 8.92
CA GLU A 341 -9.25 5.54 8.03
C GLU A 341 -8.97 7.02 8.36
N LEU A 342 -9.67 7.60 9.32
CA LEU A 342 -9.44 9.02 9.65
C LEU A 342 -8.02 9.28 10.18
N PRO A 343 -7.46 8.50 11.12
CA PRO A 343 -6.09 8.72 11.60
C PRO A 343 -5.02 8.43 10.52
N SER A 344 -5.23 7.39 9.70
CA SER A 344 -4.31 7.00 8.63
C SER A 344 -4.24 8.05 7.53
N GLN A 345 -5.38 8.45 6.97
CA GLN A 345 -5.45 9.47 5.92
C GLN A 345 -5.03 10.86 6.41
N PHE A 346 -5.22 11.16 7.70
CA PHE A 346 -4.68 12.38 8.29
C PHE A 346 -3.14 12.41 8.20
N MET A 347 -2.48 11.30 8.51
CA MET A 347 -1.02 11.21 8.49
C MET A 347 -0.42 11.30 7.08
N GLU A 348 -1.12 10.84 6.04
CA GLU A 348 -0.68 10.96 4.63
C GLU A 348 -0.35 12.40 4.23
N ASN A 349 -1.05 13.39 4.80
CA ASN A 349 -0.84 14.80 4.47
C ASN A 349 0.60 15.28 4.73
N TYR A 350 1.31 14.64 5.67
CA TYR A 350 2.70 14.98 5.96
C TYR A 350 3.67 14.54 4.85
N ALA A 351 3.31 13.57 3.99
CA ALA A 351 4.18 13.08 2.92
C ALA A 351 4.67 14.19 1.96
N ILE A 352 3.93 15.28 1.86
CA ILE A 352 4.24 16.42 0.97
C ILE A 352 4.55 17.71 1.74
N GLU A 353 4.54 17.67 3.09
CA GLU A 353 4.85 18.83 3.91
C GLU A 353 6.34 19.13 3.89
N LYS A 354 6.71 20.32 3.41
CA LYS A 354 8.10 20.75 3.23
C LYS A 354 8.93 20.64 4.51
N ASP A 355 8.39 21.09 5.64
CA ASP A 355 9.11 21.09 6.91
C ASP A 355 9.34 19.67 7.43
N PHE A 356 8.42 18.73 7.13
CA PHE A 356 8.60 17.33 7.45
C PHE A 356 9.62 16.68 6.52
N LEU A 357 9.51 16.84 5.21
CA LEU A 357 10.46 16.31 4.24
C LEU A 357 11.90 16.74 4.54
N ARG A 358 12.11 17.97 4.95
CA ARG A 358 13.42 18.50 5.33
C ARG A 358 14.06 17.83 6.56
N THR A 359 13.28 17.08 7.35
CA THR A 359 13.83 16.38 8.52
C THR A 359 14.54 15.07 8.18
N PHE A 360 14.24 14.45 7.03
CA PHE A 360 14.77 13.12 6.68
C PHE A 360 15.12 12.91 5.20
N ALA A 361 14.57 13.74 4.29
CA ALA A 361 14.75 13.55 2.85
C ALA A 361 16.11 14.08 2.39
N PHE A 362 17.14 13.26 2.56
CA PHE A 362 18.52 13.54 2.14
C PHE A 362 18.99 12.50 1.14
N HIS A 363 19.72 12.95 0.12
CA HIS A 363 20.28 12.04 -0.88
C HIS A 363 21.22 11.02 -0.22
N TYR A 364 21.00 9.73 -0.44
CA TYR A 364 21.66 8.64 0.28
C TYR A 364 23.18 8.56 0.07
N GLU A 365 23.72 9.09 -1.06
CA GLU A 365 25.14 9.15 -1.35
C GLU A 365 25.78 10.48 -0.96
N THR A 366 25.12 11.61 -1.32
CA THR A 366 25.73 12.94 -1.16
C THR A 366 25.37 13.60 0.18
N GLY A 367 24.27 13.18 0.81
CA GLY A 367 23.74 13.81 2.01
C GLY A 367 23.06 15.17 1.75
N GLU A 368 22.91 15.59 0.50
CA GLU A 368 22.21 16.82 0.15
C GLU A 368 20.71 16.70 0.40
N PRO A 369 20.05 17.75 0.90
CA PRO A 369 18.61 17.72 1.12
C PRO A 369 17.84 17.69 -0.20
N LEU A 370 16.62 17.15 -0.15
CA LEU A 370 15.67 17.20 -1.28
C LEU A 370 15.47 18.67 -1.71
N PRO A 371 15.74 19.00 -3.00
CA PRO A 371 15.63 20.38 -3.49
C PRO A 371 14.21 20.93 -3.37
N ASP A 372 14.09 22.18 -2.96
CA ASP A 372 12.81 22.88 -2.84
C ASP A 372 12.00 22.86 -4.14
N GLU A 373 12.67 22.96 -5.28
CA GLU A 373 12.04 22.89 -6.60
C GLU A 373 11.34 21.53 -6.82
N LEU A 374 11.92 20.42 -6.37
CA LEU A 374 11.29 19.11 -6.45
C LEU A 374 10.10 19.00 -5.51
N ILE A 375 10.18 19.58 -4.30
CA ILE A 375 9.04 19.66 -3.36
C ILE A 375 7.88 20.44 -3.99
N GLU A 376 8.15 21.57 -4.63
CA GLU A 376 7.11 22.33 -5.34
C GLU A 376 6.47 21.56 -6.49
N ARG A 377 7.25 20.77 -7.24
CA ARG A 377 6.74 19.88 -8.29
C ARG A 377 5.86 18.78 -7.73
N ILE A 378 6.24 18.16 -6.60
CA ILE A 378 5.42 17.19 -5.88
C ILE A 378 4.06 17.80 -5.53
N VAL A 379 4.06 18.97 -4.88
CA VAL A 379 2.81 19.64 -4.49
C VAL A 379 1.94 19.98 -5.72
N LYS A 380 2.54 20.46 -6.81
CA LYS A 380 1.80 20.78 -8.05
C LYS A 380 1.22 19.55 -8.75
N SER A 381 1.90 18.40 -8.65
CA SER A 381 1.45 17.15 -9.27
C SER A 381 0.46 16.36 -8.42
N ARG A 382 0.18 16.76 -7.17
CA ARG A 382 -0.67 16.03 -6.22
C ARG A 382 -2.05 15.65 -6.77
N ASN A 383 -2.63 16.51 -7.60
CA ASN A 383 -3.96 16.30 -8.18
C ASN A 383 -3.91 15.75 -9.61
N PHE A 384 -2.76 15.25 -10.05
CA PHE A 384 -2.63 14.57 -11.34
C PHE A 384 -2.89 13.08 -11.16
N MET A 385 -3.71 12.50 -12.06
CA MET A 385 -4.07 11.08 -12.05
C MET A 385 -2.88 10.17 -12.34
#